data_a893151e9819fe85aaeeadfb935d8e38
#
_entry.id   a893151e9819fe85aaeeadfb935d8e38
#
_cell.length_a   1.000
_cell.length_b   1.000
_cell.length_c   1.000
_cell.angle_alpha   90.00
_cell.angle_beta   90.00
_cell.angle_gamma   90.00
#
_symmetry.space_group_name_H-M   'P 1'
#
loop_
_entity.id
_entity.type
_entity.pdbx_description
1 polymer ?
#
loop_
_entity_poly.entity_id
_entity_poly.type
_entity_poly.pdbx_seq_one_letter_code
_entity_poly.pdbx_strand_id
1 'polypeptide(L)'
;MTKKIIPIFYACDDAFVKYTIVSLHSMIKNASRDFEYKVYILNTSIGEDMKSRLLALANDNFEIIFVDVSERLDDFNKALPIRHYYSNCTYYRFFISEMFPQYDKAIYIDSDTIVQGDISALFETDIGDFYLGACHEQAMVQVDVYGTYAEKVVGVNRNNFFNAGVMLLNTKQFREKEVLKKFIHHLGEYEFIVTQDEDYLNLICKDRVFWLDQRWNTELPESFKYDYDPCTAYILHYIMTNKPWHYRECRGSEIFWDYAKETSVYDILIAELNAYTDEQRANDQASADQLYQMAIDETNRPDNYQNRLNESARSPYRVELIKKIEQYEREGRFDEDVEDDPPSRTIMPDEIDYLRRSPIAKLKTWITHQKAKAFLKTILEKNIMIIKDIKGVESFSSLDTGAIITCNHFNAFDSFAIQEAYHASRQGPKRKFYRVIREGNYTSFPGFFGELMRHYYTLPLSSNVKTMTKFTEATNTLLQRGNFVLFYPEQAMWWNYRKPRPLKSGGFKFAVKNNVPVLPCFITMKDSDILGEDLRRSISDFDIAENFVPDGFYIQEYTIHIGKPIYPKAELGLKENMEYMANANFEVWKEIYEKEYGMPLEYKK
;
A
#
# COMPACT_ATOMS: atom_id res chain seq x y z
N MET A 1 37.14 -26.98 -24.54
CA MET A 1 35.74 -26.77 -24.14
C MET A 1 35.37 -25.38 -24.61
N THR A 2 34.24 -25.18 -25.24
CA THR A 2 33.71 -23.83 -25.53
C THR A 2 33.41 -23.14 -24.21
N LYS A 3 33.92 -21.92 -24.02
CA LYS A 3 33.63 -21.13 -22.83
C LYS A 3 32.13 -20.75 -22.81
N LYS A 4 31.59 -20.58 -21.60
CA LYS A 4 30.22 -20.06 -21.43
C LYS A 4 30.16 -18.60 -21.82
N ILE A 5 29.18 -18.21 -22.60
CA ILE A 5 28.97 -16.84 -23.06
C ILE A 5 28.18 -16.05 -22.00
N ILE A 6 28.66 -14.86 -21.66
CA ILE A 6 27.96 -13.89 -20.82
C ILE A 6 27.57 -12.69 -21.69
N PRO A 7 26.28 -12.51 -21.99
CA PRO A 7 25.80 -11.33 -22.71
C PRO A 7 25.66 -10.15 -21.74
N ILE A 8 26.29 -9.02 -22.11
CA ILE A 8 26.31 -7.77 -21.36
C ILE A 8 25.79 -6.66 -22.25
N PHE A 9 24.92 -5.81 -21.73
CA PHE A 9 24.28 -4.73 -22.47
C PHE A 9 24.59 -3.39 -21.82
N TYR A 10 25.01 -2.44 -22.64
CA TYR A 10 25.06 -1.02 -22.35
C TYR A 10 24.13 -0.29 -23.29
N ALA A 11 23.57 0.84 -22.84
CA ALA A 11 22.83 1.77 -23.68
C ALA A 11 23.48 3.14 -23.59
N CYS A 12 23.91 3.71 -24.70
CA CYS A 12 24.54 5.03 -24.71
C CYS A 12 24.40 5.74 -26.06
N ASP A 13 24.53 7.06 -26.02
CA ASP A 13 24.66 7.93 -27.18
C ASP A 13 26.12 8.41 -27.33
N ASP A 14 26.35 9.28 -28.33
CA ASP A 14 27.67 9.82 -28.62
C ASP A 14 28.24 10.66 -27.46
N ALA A 15 27.40 11.28 -26.63
CA ALA A 15 27.84 12.05 -25.48
C ALA A 15 28.34 11.15 -24.34
N PHE A 16 27.69 9.99 -24.14
CA PHE A 16 27.96 9.08 -23.01
C PHE A 16 28.97 7.95 -23.34
N VAL A 17 29.21 7.65 -24.61
CA VAL A 17 30.10 6.53 -25.01
C VAL A 17 31.50 6.60 -24.41
N LYS A 18 32.05 7.79 -24.16
CA LYS A 18 33.37 7.98 -23.50
C LYS A 18 33.39 7.44 -22.07
N TYR A 19 32.29 7.52 -21.33
CA TYR A 19 32.16 6.94 -19.99
C TYR A 19 31.97 5.42 -20.07
N THR A 20 31.20 4.95 -21.06
CA THR A 20 31.09 3.51 -21.37
C THR A 20 32.46 2.88 -21.62
N ILE A 21 33.37 3.59 -22.29
CA ILE A 21 34.76 3.13 -22.52
C ILE A 21 35.48 2.90 -21.18
N VAL A 22 35.32 3.80 -20.20
CA VAL A 22 35.95 3.67 -18.87
C VAL A 22 35.29 2.53 -18.08
N SER A 23 33.97 2.45 -18.08
CA SER A 23 33.23 1.38 -17.42
C SER A 23 33.59 0.00 -17.97
N LEU A 24 33.57 -0.17 -19.29
CA LEU A 24 33.93 -1.42 -19.94
C LEU A 24 35.41 -1.77 -19.72
N HIS A 25 36.34 -0.79 -19.76
CA HIS A 25 37.76 -1.01 -19.45
C HIS A 25 37.93 -1.55 -18.02
N SER A 26 37.24 -0.96 -17.03
CA SER A 26 37.28 -1.43 -15.65
C SER A 26 36.78 -2.87 -15.53
N MET A 27 35.69 -3.22 -16.22
CA MET A 27 35.14 -4.57 -16.26
C MET A 27 36.13 -5.57 -16.86
N ILE A 28 36.73 -5.25 -18.00
CA ILE A 28 37.71 -6.11 -18.68
C ILE A 28 38.92 -6.44 -17.78
N LYS A 29 39.37 -5.47 -16.97
CA LYS A 29 40.46 -5.66 -16.02
C LYS A 29 40.15 -6.64 -14.90
N ASN A 30 38.90 -6.70 -14.47
CA ASN A 30 38.50 -7.46 -13.28
C ASN A 30 37.70 -8.74 -13.59
N ALA A 31 37.34 -8.97 -14.86
CA ALA A 31 36.57 -10.13 -15.27
C ALA A 31 37.38 -11.42 -15.34
N SER A 32 36.79 -12.55 -15.01
CA SER A 32 37.36 -13.88 -15.16
C SER A 32 37.66 -14.20 -16.62
N ARG A 33 38.81 -14.87 -16.86
CA ARG A 33 39.19 -15.35 -18.19
C ARG A 33 38.53 -16.69 -18.58
N ASP A 34 37.72 -17.27 -17.72
CA ASP A 34 37.07 -18.57 -17.95
C ASP A 34 35.83 -18.47 -18.82
N PHE A 35 35.36 -17.25 -19.09
CA PHE A 35 34.15 -16.93 -19.86
C PHE A 35 34.47 -16.19 -21.15
N GLU A 36 33.49 -16.19 -22.07
CA GLU A 36 33.43 -15.30 -23.22
C GLU A 36 32.34 -14.23 -22.96
N TYR A 37 32.68 -12.97 -23.18
CA TYR A 37 31.79 -11.84 -22.93
C TYR A 37 31.40 -11.23 -24.27
N LYS A 38 30.07 -11.17 -24.52
CA LYS A 38 29.52 -10.44 -25.66
C LYS A 38 28.89 -9.15 -25.15
N VAL A 39 29.58 -8.05 -25.44
CA VAL A 39 29.16 -6.71 -25.01
C VAL A 39 28.39 -6.04 -26.13
N TYR A 40 27.10 -5.82 -25.92
CA TYR A 40 26.21 -5.17 -26.85
C TYR A 40 26.03 -3.70 -26.45
N ILE A 41 26.32 -2.79 -27.40
CA ILE A 41 26.14 -1.34 -27.23
C ILE A 41 24.89 -0.94 -27.97
N LEU A 42 23.79 -0.78 -27.23
CA LEU A 42 22.50 -0.32 -27.77
C LEU A 42 22.59 1.18 -28.02
N ASN A 43 22.39 1.61 -29.27
CA ASN A 43 22.52 3.02 -29.65
C ASN A 43 21.66 3.35 -30.85
N THR A 44 21.48 4.63 -31.12
CA THR A 44 20.88 5.13 -32.38
C THR A 44 21.90 5.82 -33.26
N SER A 45 22.94 6.43 -32.66
CA SER A 45 24.04 7.04 -33.39
C SER A 45 25.25 7.23 -32.47
N ILE A 46 26.39 6.71 -32.87
CA ILE A 46 27.71 6.95 -32.25
C ILE A 46 28.69 7.24 -33.37
N GLY A 47 29.48 8.29 -33.18
CA GLY A 47 30.51 8.70 -34.14
C GLY A 47 31.60 7.65 -34.34
N GLU A 48 32.16 7.54 -35.57
CA GLU A 48 33.12 6.50 -35.93
C GLU A 48 34.40 6.54 -35.09
N ASP A 49 34.83 7.72 -34.63
CA ASP A 49 36.01 7.84 -33.74
C ASP A 49 35.73 7.11 -32.39
N MET A 50 34.60 7.37 -31.77
CA MET A 50 34.22 6.75 -30.52
C MET A 50 33.95 5.25 -30.68
N LYS A 51 33.32 4.82 -31.78
CA LYS A 51 33.18 3.39 -32.11
C LYS A 51 34.55 2.70 -32.19
N SER A 52 35.51 3.32 -32.89
CA SER A 52 36.84 2.78 -33.06
C SER A 52 37.57 2.64 -31.70
N ARG A 53 37.47 3.64 -30.83
CA ARG A 53 38.05 3.61 -29.47
C ARG A 53 37.43 2.52 -28.60
N LEU A 54 36.11 2.31 -28.71
CA LEU A 54 35.41 1.26 -27.96
C LEU A 54 35.79 -0.13 -28.49
N LEU A 55 35.83 -0.32 -29.82
CA LEU A 55 36.25 -1.57 -30.45
C LEU A 55 37.73 -1.94 -30.10
N ALA A 56 38.58 -0.96 -29.87
CA ALA A 56 39.98 -1.20 -29.45
C ALA A 56 40.11 -1.87 -28.07
N LEU A 57 39.05 -1.92 -27.26
CA LEU A 57 39.01 -2.68 -26.00
C LEU A 57 38.76 -4.18 -26.20
N ALA A 58 38.31 -4.61 -27.40
CA ALA A 58 38.01 -6.01 -27.68
C ALA A 58 39.32 -6.85 -27.55
N ASN A 59 39.16 -8.09 -27.09
CA ASN A 59 40.25 -9.04 -26.88
C ASN A 59 39.75 -10.49 -27.03
N ASP A 60 40.56 -11.47 -26.75
CA ASP A 60 40.24 -12.89 -26.91
C ASP A 60 39.01 -13.34 -26.13
N ASN A 61 38.64 -12.62 -25.06
CA ASN A 61 37.50 -12.95 -24.22
C ASN A 61 36.32 -11.98 -24.38
N PHE A 62 36.53 -10.78 -24.94
CA PHE A 62 35.53 -9.73 -25.06
C PHE A 62 35.28 -9.37 -26.52
N GLU A 63 34.08 -9.69 -27.00
CA GLU A 63 33.56 -9.23 -28.31
C GLU A 63 32.65 -8.01 -28.07
N ILE A 64 32.84 -6.93 -28.83
CA ILE A 64 32.03 -5.69 -28.72
C ILE A 64 31.19 -5.52 -29.98
N ILE A 65 29.90 -5.37 -29.82
CA ILE A 65 28.89 -5.38 -30.88
C ILE A 65 28.02 -4.15 -30.75
N PHE A 66 27.99 -3.28 -31.76
CA PHE A 66 27.07 -2.15 -31.83
C PHE A 66 25.72 -2.62 -32.39
N VAL A 67 24.65 -2.17 -31.75
CA VAL A 67 23.27 -2.51 -32.12
C VAL A 67 22.46 -1.24 -32.28
N ASP A 68 22.02 -0.98 -33.50
CA ASP A 68 21.10 0.12 -33.80
C ASP A 68 19.67 -0.25 -33.35
N VAL A 69 19.09 0.58 -32.51
CA VAL A 69 17.72 0.40 -31.99
C VAL A 69 16.70 1.39 -32.59
N SER A 70 17.11 2.17 -33.61
CA SER A 70 16.27 3.22 -34.23
C SER A 70 14.94 2.67 -34.73
N GLU A 71 14.94 1.54 -35.44
CA GLU A 71 13.71 0.91 -35.94
C GLU A 71 12.74 0.52 -34.82
N ARG A 72 13.26 0.14 -33.64
CA ARG A 72 12.43 -0.19 -32.49
C ARG A 72 11.77 1.02 -31.87
N LEU A 73 12.44 2.17 -31.90
CA LEU A 73 11.89 3.42 -31.39
C LEU A 73 10.76 3.95 -32.31
N ASP A 74 10.86 3.72 -33.60
CA ASP A 74 9.84 4.11 -34.58
C ASP A 74 8.51 3.33 -34.37
N ASP A 75 8.56 2.14 -33.79
CA ASP A 75 7.37 1.37 -33.41
C ASP A 75 6.59 2.04 -32.25
N PHE A 76 7.20 2.98 -31.54
CA PHE A 76 6.54 3.78 -30.51
C PHE A 76 5.97 5.05 -31.13
N ASN A 77 4.68 5.07 -31.44
CA ASN A 77 3.94 6.23 -31.94
C ASN A 77 3.87 7.44 -31.01
N LYS A 78 4.57 7.42 -29.86
CA LYS A 78 4.67 8.49 -28.88
C LYS A 78 6.12 8.82 -28.62
N ALA A 79 6.46 10.11 -28.56
CA ALA A 79 7.75 10.54 -28.03
C ALA A 79 7.91 9.99 -26.61
N LEU A 80 9.01 9.28 -26.37
CA LEU A 80 9.37 8.84 -25.02
C LEU A 80 9.59 10.06 -24.14
N PRO A 81 9.12 10.09 -22.88
CA PRO A 81 9.38 11.20 -21.99
C PRO A 81 10.88 11.34 -21.74
N ILE A 82 11.44 12.50 -22.08
CA ILE A 82 12.88 12.80 -21.89
C ILE A 82 13.01 13.99 -20.95
N ARG A 83 14.04 13.97 -20.09
CA ARG A 83 14.37 15.07 -19.23
C ARG A 83 15.85 15.38 -19.18
N HIS A 84 16.15 16.66 -19.08
CA HIS A 84 17.43 17.33 -18.80
C HIS A 84 18.70 16.51 -19.08
N TYR A 85 19.12 15.63 -18.20
CA TYR A 85 20.33 14.79 -18.34
C TYR A 85 20.04 13.31 -18.65
N TYR A 86 18.74 12.94 -18.80
CA TYR A 86 18.39 11.62 -19.31
C TYR A 86 18.26 11.64 -20.82
N SER A 87 18.79 10.61 -21.47
CA SER A 87 18.61 10.40 -22.90
C SER A 87 17.58 9.30 -23.15
N ASN A 88 17.09 9.16 -24.38
CA ASN A 88 16.25 8.03 -24.79
C ASN A 88 16.91 6.67 -24.52
N CYS A 89 18.24 6.64 -24.33
CA CYS A 89 18.99 5.42 -24.13
C CYS A 89 18.56 4.61 -22.91
N THR A 90 18.00 5.27 -21.87
CA THR A 90 17.53 4.57 -20.66
C THR A 90 16.39 3.60 -20.97
N TYR A 91 15.58 3.87 -21.98
CA TYR A 91 14.49 2.99 -22.40
C TYR A 91 14.92 1.78 -23.22
N TYR A 92 16.16 1.76 -23.78
CA TYR A 92 16.61 0.67 -24.64
C TYR A 92 16.70 -0.67 -23.90
N ARG A 93 16.85 -0.64 -22.56
CA ARG A 93 16.87 -1.85 -21.72
C ARG A 93 15.59 -2.69 -21.83
N PHE A 94 14.45 -2.10 -22.18
CA PHE A 94 13.20 -2.85 -22.37
C PHE A 94 13.20 -3.72 -23.64
N PHE A 95 14.04 -3.41 -24.64
CA PHE A 95 14.07 -4.14 -25.90
C PHE A 95 14.96 -5.39 -25.86
N ILE A 96 15.83 -5.51 -24.85
CA ILE A 96 16.85 -6.56 -24.77
C ILE A 96 16.24 -7.95 -24.93
N SER A 97 15.16 -8.25 -24.20
CA SER A 97 14.57 -9.58 -24.20
C SER A 97 14.00 -10.01 -25.54
N GLU A 98 13.40 -9.07 -26.29
CA GLU A 98 12.80 -9.34 -27.58
C GLU A 98 13.82 -9.33 -28.74
N MET A 99 14.85 -8.47 -28.64
CA MET A 99 15.88 -8.37 -29.68
C MET A 99 16.89 -9.52 -29.61
N PHE A 100 17.07 -10.14 -28.42
CA PHE A 100 18.06 -11.18 -28.21
C PHE A 100 17.43 -12.46 -27.64
N PRO A 101 16.50 -13.12 -28.40
CA PRO A 101 15.75 -14.29 -27.92
C PRO A 101 16.64 -15.51 -27.66
N GLN A 102 17.87 -15.53 -28.17
CA GLN A 102 18.85 -16.59 -27.96
C GLN A 102 19.42 -16.61 -26.54
N TYR A 103 19.24 -15.55 -25.75
CA TYR A 103 19.67 -15.50 -24.36
C TYR A 103 18.50 -15.62 -23.41
N ASP A 104 18.62 -16.50 -22.43
CA ASP A 104 17.66 -16.62 -21.34
C ASP A 104 18.00 -15.77 -20.13
N LYS A 105 19.26 -15.28 -20.08
CA LYS A 105 19.81 -14.47 -19.00
C LYS A 105 20.84 -13.49 -19.53
N ALA A 106 20.85 -12.26 -19.04
CA ALA A 106 21.75 -11.21 -19.48
C ALA A 106 22.07 -10.23 -18.34
N ILE A 107 23.15 -9.47 -18.47
CA ILE A 107 23.45 -8.35 -17.58
C ILE A 107 23.23 -7.04 -18.34
N TYR A 108 22.57 -6.08 -17.70
CA TYR A 108 22.51 -4.69 -18.14
C TYR A 108 23.32 -3.81 -17.17
N ILE A 109 24.09 -2.88 -17.70
CA ILE A 109 24.93 -1.95 -16.92
C ILE A 109 24.86 -0.54 -17.52
N ASP A 110 24.65 0.47 -16.68
CA ASP A 110 24.69 1.88 -17.08
C ASP A 110 26.14 2.35 -17.32
N SER A 111 26.28 3.34 -18.19
CA SER A 111 27.59 3.86 -18.66
C SER A 111 28.39 4.58 -17.57
N ASP A 112 27.75 5.08 -16.54
CA ASP A 112 28.34 5.85 -15.44
C ASP A 112 28.72 4.97 -14.22
N THR A 113 29.24 3.78 -14.53
CA THR A 113 29.67 2.80 -13.53
C THR A 113 31.16 2.50 -13.62
N ILE A 114 31.73 2.00 -12.53
CA ILE A 114 33.05 1.36 -12.49
C ILE A 114 32.90 -0.05 -11.93
N VAL A 115 33.31 -1.05 -12.69
CA VAL A 115 33.22 -2.47 -12.32
C VAL A 115 34.58 -2.92 -11.72
N GLN A 116 34.59 -3.11 -10.40
CA GLN A 116 35.76 -3.57 -9.64
C GLN A 116 35.71 -5.07 -9.32
N GLY A 117 34.52 -5.64 -9.32
CA GLY A 117 34.30 -7.07 -9.07
C GLY A 117 34.34 -7.90 -10.35
N ASP A 118 34.46 -9.21 -10.20
CA ASP A 118 34.30 -10.15 -11.33
C ASP A 118 32.83 -10.26 -11.75
N ILE A 119 32.50 -9.68 -12.90
CA ILE A 119 31.15 -9.64 -13.44
C ILE A 119 30.55 -11.03 -13.70
N SER A 120 31.40 -12.05 -13.88
CA SER A 120 30.94 -13.43 -14.04
C SER A 120 30.25 -13.95 -12.77
N ALA A 121 30.68 -13.51 -11.59
CA ALA A 121 30.06 -13.88 -10.33
C ALA A 121 28.62 -13.33 -10.23
N LEU A 122 28.36 -12.11 -10.74
CA LEU A 122 27.00 -11.59 -10.86
C LEU A 122 26.16 -12.47 -11.80
N PHE A 123 26.71 -12.82 -12.98
CA PHE A 123 25.99 -13.66 -13.95
C PHE A 123 25.69 -15.06 -13.43
N GLU A 124 26.57 -15.65 -12.63
CA GLU A 124 26.36 -16.99 -12.05
C GLU A 124 25.33 -17.00 -10.90
N THR A 125 24.91 -15.84 -10.37
CA THR A 125 23.87 -15.77 -9.35
C THR A 125 22.57 -16.42 -9.87
N ASP A 126 22.06 -17.40 -9.16
CA ASP A 126 20.77 -18.03 -9.48
C ASP A 126 19.62 -17.15 -8.96
N ILE A 127 18.85 -16.61 -9.88
CA ILE A 127 17.68 -15.78 -9.55
C ILE A 127 16.35 -16.52 -9.74
N GLY A 128 16.40 -17.84 -10.02
CA GLY A 128 15.21 -18.67 -10.19
C GLY A 128 14.18 -18.07 -11.18
N ASP A 129 12.92 -18.00 -10.75
CA ASP A 129 11.80 -17.49 -11.56
C ASP A 129 11.54 -15.98 -11.38
N PHE A 130 12.43 -15.26 -10.67
CA PHE A 130 12.33 -13.79 -10.61
C PHE A 130 12.56 -13.17 -11.99
N TYR A 131 11.98 -12.01 -12.22
CA TYR A 131 12.10 -11.31 -13.50
C TYR A 131 13.52 -10.75 -13.68
N LEU A 132 14.10 -10.26 -12.59
CA LEU A 132 15.46 -9.74 -12.58
C LEU A 132 16.07 -9.81 -11.16
N GLY A 133 17.39 -9.72 -11.10
CA GLY A 133 18.15 -9.40 -9.89
C GLY A 133 18.62 -7.96 -9.95
N ALA A 134 18.40 -7.19 -8.88
CA ALA A 134 18.83 -5.79 -8.76
C ALA A 134 19.10 -5.39 -7.30
N CYS A 135 19.70 -4.23 -7.11
CA CYS A 135 19.95 -3.62 -5.81
C CYS A 135 18.87 -2.57 -5.48
N HIS A 136 18.66 -2.30 -4.20
CA HIS A 136 17.75 -1.24 -3.76
C HIS A 136 18.21 0.14 -4.26
N GLU A 137 17.27 0.95 -4.75
CA GLU A 137 17.51 2.36 -5.09
C GLU A 137 17.64 3.18 -3.81
N GLN A 138 18.85 3.66 -3.52
CA GLN A 138 19.14 4.31 -2.24
C GLN A 138 18.51 5.70 -2.11
N ALA A 139 18.22 6.38 -3.22
CA ALA A 139 17.46 7.63 -3.16
C ALA A 139 16.05 7.40 -2.63
N MET A 140 15.38 6.31 -3.04
CA MET A 140 14.05 5.95 -2.53
C MET A 140 14.09 5.51 -1.06
N VAL A 141 15.13 4.73 -0.68
CA VAL A 141 15.26 4.20 0.69
C VAL A 141 15.64 5.30 1.68
N GLN A 142 16.58 6.20 1.33
CA GLN A 142 17.20 7.12 2.28
C GLN A 142 16.69 8.56 2.21
N VAL A 143 15.96 8.94 1.14
CA VAL A 143 15.40 10.29 0.98
C VAL A 143 13.88 10.24 1.03
N ASP A 144 13.29 10.75 2.09
CA ASP A 144 11.85 10.59 2.38
C ASP A 144 10.93 11.08 1.26
N VAL A 145 11.27 12.16 0.58
CA VAL A 145 10.49 12.70 -0.55
C VAL A 145 10.42 11.68 -1.69
N TYR A 146 11.55 11.09 -2.08
CA TYR A 146 11.56 10.09 -3.14
C TYR A 146 10.89 8.78 -2.71
N GLY A 147 11.11 8.32 -1.47
CA GLY A 147 10.40 7.17 -0.93
C GLY A 147 8.88 7.36 -0.91
N THR A 148 8.42 8.56 -0.53
CA THR A 148 6.99 8.91 -0.55
C THR A 148 6.43 8.93 -1.97
N TYR A 149 7.20 9.42 -2.94
CA TYR A 149 6.87 9.35 -4.37
C TYR A 149 6.72 7.90 -4.84
N ALA A 150 7.69 7.03 -4.57
CA ALA A 150 7.63 5.61 -4.92
C ALA A 150 6.35 4.95 -4.39
N GLU A 151 5.97 5.22 -3.14
CA GLU A 151 4.81 4.62 -2.48
C GLU A 151 3.48 5.20 -2.97
N LYS A 152 3.38 6.53 -3.13
CA LYS A 152 2.10 7.21 -3.44
C LYS A 152 1.83 7.41 -4.92
N VAL A 153 2.87 7.40 -5.75
CA VAL A 153 2.73 7.62 -7.20
C VAL A 153 2.95 6.34 -7.98
N VAL A 154 4.10 5.67 -7.80
CA VAL A 154 4.40 4.41 -8.50
C VAL A 154 3.65 3.23 -7.87
N GLY A 155 3.41 3.27 -6.56
CA GLY A 155 2.73 2.21 -5.81
C GLY A 155 3.63 1.05 -5.43
N VAL A 156 4.93 1.33 -5.28
CA VAL A 156 5.96 0.39 -4.83
C VAL A 156 6.52 0.85 -3.49
N ASN A 157 6.61 -0.05 -2.52
CA ASN A 157 7.23 0.27 -1.23
C ASN A 157 8.67 0.72 -1.44
N ARG A 158 9.10 1.81 -0.79
CA ARG A 158 10.46 2.38 -0.93
C ARG A 158 11.58 1.37 -0.73
N ASN A 159 11.40 0.39 0.16
CA ASN A 159 12.38 -0.66 0.41
C ASN A 159 12.34 -1.79 -0.63
N ASN A 160 11.37 -1.76 -1.55
CA ASN A 160 11.21 -2.72 -2.64
C ASN A 160 11.35 -2.03 -4.01
N PHE A 161 11.88 -0.83 -4.05
CA PHE A 161 12.20 -0.10 -5.26
C PHE A 161 13.68 -0.33 -5.62
N PHE A 162 13.95 -0.75 -6.85
CA PHE A 162 15.31 -1.08 -7.30
C PHE A 162 15.86 -0.05 -8.26
N ASN A 163 17.18 0.13 -8.23
CA ASN A 163 17.91 0.91 -9.21
C ASN A 163 18.14 0.08 -10.48
N ALA A 164 17.78 0.64 -11.63
CA ALA A 164 17.83 -0.05 -12.91
C ALA A 164 19.20 0.03 -13.62
N GLY A 165 20.20 0.69 -13.03
CA GLY A 165 21.52 0.88 -13.65
C GLY A 165 22.39 -0.37 -13.66
N VAL A 166 22.12 -1.35 -12.79
CA VAL A 166 22.76 -2.67 -12.83
C VAL A 166 21.69 -3.74 -12.60
N MET A 167 21.44 -4.56 -13.61
CA MET A 167 20.42 -5.60 -13.55
C MET A 167 20.92 -6.92 -14.10
N LEU A 168 20.62 -8.00 -13.38
CA LEU A 168 20.71 -9.37 -13.88
C LEU A 168 19.35 -9.78 -14.43
N LEU A 169 19.16 -9.68 -15.73
CA LEU A 169 17.88 -9.88 -16.39
C LEU A 169 17.61 -11.37 -16.63
N ASN A 170 16.43 -11.85 -16.23
CA ASN A 170 15.85 -13.10 -16.71
C ASN A 170 15.06 -12.80 -18.00
N THR A 171 15.78 -12.75 -19.12
CA THR A 171 15.20 -12.38 -20.42
C THR A 171 14.14 -13.36 -20.90
N LYS A 172 14.22 -14.63 -20.47
CA LYS A 172 13.18 -15.61 -20.69
C LYS A 172 11.88 -15.23 -19.99
N GLN A 173 11.93 -14.88 -18.69
CA GLN A 173 10.75 -14.42 -17.94
C GLN A 173 10.21 -13.11 -18.52
N PHE A 174 11.08 -12.19 -18.94
CA PHE A 174 10.65 -10.94 -19.60
C PHE A 174 9.78 -11.22 -20.83
N ARG A 175 10.19 -12.15 -21.70
CA ARG A 175 9.42 -12.58 -22.89
C ARG A 175 8.12 -13.29 -22.48
N GLU A 176 8.19 -14.29 -21.61
CA GLU A 176 7.04 -15.09 -21.17
C GLU A 176 5.96 -14.24 -20.47
N LYS A 177 6.38 -13.20 -19.80
CA LYS A 177 5.48 -12.28 -19.06
C LYS A 177 5.17 -10.99 -19.81
N GLU A 178 5.61 -10.90 -21.06
CA GLU A 178 5.34 -9.76 -21.96
C GLU A 178 5.73 -8.39 -21.33
N VAL A 179 6.91 -8.30 -20.71
CA VAL A 179 7.33 -7.08 -19.99
C VAL A 179 7.35 -5.85 -20.91
N LEU A 180 7.85 -5.98 -22.14
CA LEU A 180 7.83 -4.90 -23.12
C LEU A 180 6.40 -4.43 -23.45
N LYS A 181 5.47 -5.36 -23.62
CA LYS A 181 4.06 -5.02 -23.89
C LYS A 181 3.40 -4.30 -22.71
N LYS A 182 3.71 -4.72 -21.48
CA LYS A 182 3.25 -4.02 -20.28
C LYS A 182 3.83 -2.61 -20.20
N PHE A 183 5.11 -2.44 -20.51
CA PHE A 183 5.73 -1.12 -20.57
C PHE A 183 5.00 -0.21 -21.56
N ILE A 184 4.76 -0.67 -22.79
CA ILE A 184 4.03 0.09 -23.81
C ILE A 184 2.63 0.48 -23.32
N HIS A 185 1.93 -0.44 -22.66
CA HIS A 185 0.61 -0.18 -22.09
C HIS A 185 0.66 0.93 -21.05
N HIS A 186 1.52 0.82 -20.04
CA HIS A 186 1.63 1.82 -18.96
C HIS A 186 2.15 3.17 -19.47
N LEU A 187 3.08 3.19 -20.44
CA LEU A 187 3.51 4.41 -21.11
C LEU A 187 2.33 5.14 -21.79
N GLY A 188 1.36 4.37 -22.29
CA GLY A 188 0.12 4.92 -22.87
C GLY A 188 -0.85 5.49 -21.84
N GLU A 189 -0.82 5.03 -20.59
CA GLU A 189 -1.75 5.41 -19.55
C GLU A 189 -1.25 6.58 -18.70
N TYR A 190 0.05 6.60 -18.36
CA TYR A 190 0.62 7.60 -17.47
C TYR A 190 2.09 7.86 -17.80
N GLU A 191 2.47 9.13 -17.81
CA GLU A 191 3.84 9.57 -18.02
C GLU A 191 4.53 9.75 -16.66
N PHE A 192 5.36 8.75 -16.26
CA PHE A 192 6.22 8.89 -15.09
C PHE A 192 7.39 9.81 -15.40
N ILE A 193 7.58 10.81 -14.54
CA ILE A 193 8.47 11.92 -14.84
C ILE A 193 9.64 12.09 -13.86
N VAL A 194 9.68 11.33 -12.75
CA VAL A 194 10.75 11.44 -11.74
C VAL A 194 11.93 10.53 -12.07
N THR A 195 11.73 9.22 -12.14
CA THR A 195 12.79 8.26 -12.52
C THR A 195 12.52 7.57 -13.86
N GLN A 196 11.51 8.01 -14.59
CA GLN A 196 11.21 7.64 -15.99
C GLN A 196 11.10 6.13 -16.22
N ASP A 197 12.03 5.53 -16.97
CA ASP A 197 12.07 4.10 -17.29
C ASP A 197 12.14 3.21 -16.04
N GLU A 198 12.82 3.66 -14.99
CA GLU A 198 12.93 2.96 -13.71
C GLU A 198 11.58 2.87 -12.99
N ASP A 199 10.74 3.91 -13.05
CA ASP A 199 9.38 3.86 -12.51
C ASP A 199 8.56 2.75 -13.17
N TYR A 200 8.61 2.65 -14.50
CA TYR A 200 7.88 1.60 -15.24
C TYR A 200 8.42 0.20 -14.92
N LEU A 201 9.76 0.05 -14.82
CA LEU A 201 10.37 -1.24 -14.47
C LEU A 201 9.95 -1.69 -13.07
N ASN A 202 9.99 -0.78 -12.09
CA ASN A 202 9.59 -1.06 -10.73
C ASN A 202 8.10 -1.42 -10.61
N LEU A 203 7.23 -0.70 -11.34
CA LEU A 203 5.80 -1.01 -11.41
C LEU A 203 5.55 -2.40 -11.99
N ILE A 204 6.21 -2.74 -13.13
CA ILE A 204 5.97 -3.99 -13.86
C ILE A 204 6.58 -5.20 -13.14
N CYS A 205 7.76 -5.01 -12.53
CA CYS A 205 8.51 -6.06 -11.87
C CYS A 205 8.22 -6.17 -10.36
N LYS A 206 7.24 -5.42 -9.85
CA LYS A 206 6.83 -5.43 -8.45
C LYS A 206 6.68 -6.88 -7.94
N ASP A 207 7.26 -7.17 -6.77
CA ASP A 207 7.27 -8.50 -6.11
C ASP A 207 7.95 -9.62 -6.92
N ARG A 208 8.69 -9.30 -7.97
CA ARG A 208 9.41 -10.22 -8.86
C ARG A 208 10.89 -9.89 -9.01
N VAL A 209 11.47 -9.23 -8.01
CA VAL A 209 12.88 -8.83 -7.96
C VAL A 209 13.64 -9.74 -6.99
N PHE A 210 14.73 -10.32 -7.45
CA PHE A 210 15.73 -10.96 -6.60
C PHE A 210 16.70 -9.89 -6.07
N TRP A 211 16.75 -9.73 -4.76
CA TRP A 211 17.61 -8.72 -4.16
C TRP A 211 19.07 -9.17 -4.13
N LEU A 212 19.88 -8.47 -4.92
CA LEU A 212 21.33 -8.66 -4.96
C LEU A 212 22.00 -8.01 -3.74
N ASP A 213 23.22 -8.46 -3.42
CA ASP A 213 24.09 -7.73 -2.49
C ASP A 213 24.29 -6.28 -2.99
N GLN A 214 24.05 -5.29 -2.13
CA GLN A 214 24.09 -3.87 -2.50
C GLN A 214 25.45 -3.44 -3.11
N ARG A 215 26.52 -4.19 -2.84
CA ARG A 215 27.83 -3.95 -3.47
C ARG A 215 27.85 -4.19 -4.98
N TRP A 216 26.85 -4.83 -5.58
CA TRP A 216 26.70 -4.95 -7.03
C TRP A 216 26.16 -3.69 -7.71
N ASN A 217 25.65 -2.72 -6.94
CA ASN A 217 25.24 -1.41 -7.46
C ASN A 217 25.28 -0.40 -6.32
N THR A 218 26.49 0.06 -5.96
CA THR A 218 26.66 1.03 -4.88
C THR A 218 26.65 2.44 -5.45
N GLU A 219 25.60 3.15 -5.14
CA GLU A 219 25.41 4.54 -5.52
C GLU A 219 26.24 5.49 -4.65
N LEU A 220 26.90 6.48 -5.24
CA LEU A 220 27.95 7.26 -4.60
C LEU A 220 27.61 8.67 -4.09
N PRO A 221 26.33 9.18 -4.05
CA PRO A 221 26.06 10.44 -3.36
C PRO A 221 26.61 10.45 -1.92
N GLU A 222 27.22 11.58 -1.53
CA GLU A 222 27.84 11.76 -0.21
C GLU A 222 26.87 11.53 0.97
N SER A 223 25.59 11.85 0.76
CA SER A 223 24.53 11.70 1.76
C SER A 223 24.14 10.25 2.04
N PHE A 224 24.43 9.32 1.11
CA PHE A 224 24.03 7.93 1.27
C PHE A 224 24.93 7.18 2.22
N LYS A 225 24.33 6.39 3.10
CA LYS A 225 25.00 5.65 4.16
C LYS A 225 24.91 4.15 3.89
N TYR A 226 26.04 3.48 4.10
CA TYR A 226 26.19 2.04 3.99
C TYR A 226 26.88 1.50 5.25
N ASP A 227 26.74 0.22 5.52
CA ASP A 227 27.44 -0.49 6.60
C ASP A 227 28.83 -1.00 6.19
N TYR A 228 29.27 -0.65 4.98
CA TYR A 228 30.58 -0.93 4.39
C TYR A 228 31.16 0.34 3.75
N ASP A 229 32.45 0.32 3.41
CA ASP A 229 33.05 1.40 2.62
C ASP A 229 32.54 1.34 1.17
N PRO A 230 31.74 2.32 0.70
CA PRO A 230 31.16 2.30 -0.64
C PRO A 230 32.20 2.15 -1.75
N CYS A 231 33.42 2.68 -1.55
CA CYS A 231 34.50 2.61 -2.54
C CYS A 231 35.10 1.21 -2.72
N THR A 232 34.74 0.25 -1.85
CA THR A 232 35.16 -1.16 -1.94
C THR A 232 34.14 -2.07 -2.60
N ALA A 233 33.03 -1.53 -3.11
CA ALA A 233 31.96 -2.29 -3.73
C ALA A 233 32.38 -2.93 -5.07
N TYR A 234 31.65 -3.93 -5.51
CA TYR A 234 31.89 -4.63 -6.77
C TYR A 234 31.60 -3.75 -8.00
N ILE A 235 30.55 -2.92 -7.91
CA ILE A 235 30.25 -1.91 -8.94
C ILE A 235 29.93 -0.60 -8.23
N LEU A 236 30.67 0.44 -8.61
CA LEU A 236 30.44 1.82 -8.22
C LEU A 236 29.54 2.49 -9.25
N HIS A 237 28.50 3.16 -8.81
CA HIS A 237 27.54 3.85 -9.69
C HIS A 237 27.49 5.34 -9.35
N TYR A 238 27.91 6.18 -10.28
CA TYR A 238 27.92 7.64 -10.15
C TYR A 238 26.58 8.21 -10.61
N ILE A 239 25.53 8.00 -9.80
CA ILE A 239 24.17 8.47 -10.13
C ILE A 239 24.05 10.00 -10.06
N MET A 240 22.96 10.54 -10.61
CA MET A 240 22.61 11.96 -10.60
C MET A 240 23.66 12.86 -11.26
N THR A 241 23.84 14.09 -10.78
CA THR A 241 24.68 15.12 -11.39
C THR A 241 26.11 15.15 -10.89
N ASN A 242 26.38 14.60 -9.70
CA ASN A 242 27.70 14.65 -9.07
C ASN A 242 28.66 13.60 -9.64
N LYS A 243 29.08 13.80 -10.88
CA LYS A 243 29.90 12.87 -11.67
C LYS A 243 31.42 13.17 -11.56
N PRO A 244 32.30 12.17 -11.52
CA PRO A 244 33.75 12.39 -11.39
C PRO A 244 34.39 13.21 -12.53
N TRP A 245 33.81 13.22 -13.71
CA TRP A 245 34.26 14.02 -14.86
C TRP A 245 33.73 15.48 -14.85
N HIS A 246 32.90 15.84 -13.85
CA HIS A 246 32.48 17.20 -13.55
C HIS A 246 33.01 17.69 -12.19
N TYR A 247 33.15 16.75 -11.23
CA TYR A 247 33.50 17.02 -9.83
C TYR A 247 34.68 16.14 -9.40
N ARG A 248 35.85 16.70 -9.31
CA ARG A 248 37.08 15.96 -8.92
C ARG A 248 37.01 15.45 -7.48
N GLU A 249 36.26 16.14 -6.63
CA GLU A 249 36.14 15.88 -5.20
C GLU A 249 35.02 14.91 -4.84
N CYS A 250 34.20 14.44 -5.78
CA CYS A 250 33.11 13.53 -5.47
C CYS A 250 33.61 12.16 -4.98
N ARG A 251 32.78 11.49 -4.16
CA ARG A 251 33.11 10.17 -3.61
C ARG A 251 33.46 9.18 -4.74
N GLY A 252 34.58 8.48 -4.58
CA GLY A 252 35.05 7.49 -5.55
C GLY A 252 35.65 8.08 -6.84
N SER A 253 35.80 9.41 -6.95
CA SER A 253 36.38 10.07 -8.12
C SER A 253 37.78 9.56 -8.44
N GLU A 254 38.63 9.34 -7.43
CA GLU A 254 39.99 8.80 -7.64
C GLU A 254 39.97 7.45 -8.35
N ILE A 255 39.02 6.58 -8.00
CA ILE A 255 38.86 5.26 -8.60
C ILE A 255 38.46 5.38 -10.07
N PHE A 256 37.54 6.27 -10.40
CA PHE A 256 37.19 6.54 -11.80
C PHE A 256 38.41 6.99 -12.62
N TRP A 257 39.15 7.95 -12.09
CA TRP A 257 40.31 8.50 -12.77
C TRP A 257 41.46 7.50 -12.88
N ASP A 258 41.57 6.56 -11.93
CA ASP A 258 42.56 5.47 -12.00
C ASP A 258 42.29 4.52 -13.17
N TYR A 259 41.06 4.23 -13.50
CA TYR A 259 40.70 3.47 -14.70
C TYR A 259 40.75 4.35 -15.96
N ALA A 260 40.25 5.58 -15.89
CA ALA A 260 40.19 6.48 -17.05
C ALA A 260 41.56 6.77 -17.66
N LYS A 261 42.62 6.94 -16.84
CA LYS A 261 43.99 7.23 -17.32
C LYS A 261 44.57 6.12 -18.19
N GLU A 262 44.02 4.92 -18.14
CA GLU A 262 44.47 3.78 -18.96
C GLU A 262 43.66 3.66 -20.26
N THR A 263 42.69 4.56 -20.51
CA THR A 263 41.83 4.54 -21.70
C THR A 263 42.21 5.58 -22.74
N SER A 264 41.79 5.35 -23.98
CA SER A 264 42.00 6.29 -25.09
C SER A 264 41.19 7.58 -24.99
N VAL A 265 40.31 7.70 -24.00
CA VAL A 265 39.45 8.89 -23.78
C VAL A 265 39.94 9.77 -22.63
N TYR A 266 41.02 9.44 -21.96
CA TYR A 266 41.53 10.17 -20.78
C TYR A 266 41.66 11.68 -21.02
N ASP A 267 42.35 12.06 -22.11
CA ASP A 267 42.59 13.48 -22.42
C ASP A 267 41.28 14.23 -22.71
N ILE A 268 40.27 13.55 -23.31
CA ILE A 268 38.96 14.10 -23.57
C ILE A 268 38.25 14.36 -22.23
N LEU A 269 38.29 13.40 -21.30
CA LEU A 269 37.66 13.50 -19.99
C LEU A 269 38.32 14.57 -19.11
N ILE A 270 39.64 14.69 -19.14
CA ILE A 270 40.36 15.75 -18.43
C ILE A 270 40.04 17.13 -19.02
N ALA A 271 39.95 17.26 -20.34
CA ALA A 271 39.54 18.51 -20.97
C ALA A 271 38.12 18.90 -20.55
N GLU A 272 37.20 17.95 -20.48
CA GLU A 272 35.81 18.15 -20.00
C GLU A 272 35.78 18.63 -18.54
N LEU A 273 36.47 17.93 -17.64
CA LEU A 273 36.55 18.30 -16.23
C LEU A 273 37.07 19.75 -16.04
N ASN A 274 38.14 20.10 -16.79
CA ASN A 274 38.76 21.42 -16.71
C ASN A 274 37.90 22.53 -17.34
N ALA A 275 37.05 22.18 -18.29
CA ALA A 275 36.13 23.11 -18.95
C ALA A 275 34.79 23.28 -18.19
N TYR A 276 34.54 22.46 -17.16
CA TYR A 276 33.28 22.48 -16.43
C TYR A 276 33.20 23.72 -15.54
N THR A 277 32.27 24.61 -15.87
CA THR A 277 32.17 25.96 -15.29
C THR A 277 31.33 25.99 -14.01
N ASP A 278 31.47 27.06 -13.21
CA ASP A 278 30.64 27.30 -12.03
C ASP A 278 29.15 27.47 -12.42
N GLU A 279 28.86 28.01 -13.60
CA GLU A 279 27.49 28.11 -14.12
C GLU A 279 26.90 26.72 -14.38
N GLN A 280 27.67 25.79 -14.96
CA GLN A 280 27.24 24.40 -15.17
C GLN A 280 27.01 23.69 -13.82
N ARG A 281 27.90 23.91 -12.83
CA ARG A 281 27.71 23.41 -11.46
C ARG A 281 26.44 23.94 -10.79
N ALA A 282 26.13 25.22 -11.00
CA ALA A 282 24.90 25.82 -10.50
C ALA A 282 23.65 25.23 -11.20
N ASN A 283 23.74 24.92 -12.49
CA ASN A 283 22.69 24.25 -13.23
C ASN A 283 22.47 22.81 -12.76
N ASP A 284 23.53 22.08 -12.41
CA ASP A 284 23.43 20.73 -11.82
C ASP A 284 22.67 20.77 -10.49
N GLN A 285 22.99 21.74 -9.62
CA GLN A 285 22.26 21.91 -8.36
C GLN A 285 20.80 22.28 -8.61
N ALA A 286 20.54 23.21 -9.52
CA ALA A 286 19.17 23.58 -9.89
C ALA A 286 18.38 22.39 -10.45
N SER A 287 19.03 21.52 -11.24
CA SER A 287 18.41 20.30 -11.76
C SER A 287 18.09 19.29 -10.67
N ALA A 288 18.97 19.13 -9.66
CA ALA A 288 18.72 18.27 -8.51
C ALA A 288 17.54 18.81 -7.66
N ASP A 289 17.52 20.14 -7.40
CA ASP A 289 16.43 20.79 -6.68
C ASP A 289 15.10 20.67 -7.44
N GLN A 290 15.12 20.80 -8.76
CA GLN A 290 13.95 20.62 -9.60
C GLN A 290 13.44 19.18 -9.54
N LEU A 291 14.31 18.16 -9.61
CA LEU A 291 13.90 16.77 -9.49
C LEU A 291 13.24 16.48 -8.14
N TYR A 292 13.82 17.03 -7.07
CA TYR A 292 13.25 16.94 -5.72
C TYR A 292 11.86 17.57 -5.64
N GLN A 293 11.70 18.78 -6.20
CA GLN A 293 10.39 19.47 -6.22
C GLN A 293 9.37 18.70 -7.06
N MET A 294 9.77 18.11 -8.17
CA MET A 294 8.91 17.32 -9.02
C MET A 294 8.37 16.06 -8.33
N ALA A 295 9.20 15.40 -7.51
CA ALA A 295 8.74 14.28 -6.70
C ALA A 295 7.66 14.71 -5.69
N ILE A 296 7.81 15.92 -5.10
CA ILE A 296 6.80 16.51 -4.23
C ILE A 296 5.51 16.82 -5.01
N ASP A 297 5.62 17.47 -6.16
CA ASP A 297 4.48 17.89 -6.97
C ASP A 297 3.67 16.69 -7.47
N GLU A 298 4.34 15.65 -7.99
CA GLU A 298 3.68 14.41 -8.43
C GLU A 298 3.04 13.66 -7.25
N THR A 299 3.68 13.63 -6.08
CA THR A 299 3.11 13.02 -4.88
C THR A 299 1.81 13.70 -4.45
N ASN A 300 1.75 15.02 -4.55
CA ASN A 300 0.59 15.83 -4.15
C ASN A 300 -0.45 16.00 -5.28
N ARG A 301 -0.13 15.56 -6.47
CA ARG A 301 -0.99 15.69 -7.64
C ARG A 301 -2.27 14.88 -7.46
N PRO A 302 -3.48 15.50 -7.57
CA PRO A 302 -4.75 14.81 -7.33
C PRO A 302 -5.02 13.64 -8.28
N ASP A 303 -4.49 13.70 -9.49
CA ASP A 303 -4.65 12.73 -10.57
C ASP A 303 -3.35 11.97 -10.88
N ASN A 304 -2.48 11.75 -9.88
CA ASN A 304 -1.30 10.91 -10.04
C ASN A 304 -1.69 9.44 -10.35
N TYR A 305 -0.73 8.63 -10.76
CA TYR A 305 -1.01 7.27 -11.26
C TYR A 305 -1.82 6.43 -10.27
N GLN A 306 -1.44 6.37 -9.00
CA GLN A 306 -2.17 5.60 -7.98
C GLN A 306 -3.56 6.19 -7.70
N ASN A 307 -3.70 7.50 -7.71
CA ASN A 307 -4.99 8.14 -7.55
C ASN A 307 -5.93 7.82 -8.72
N ARG A 308 -5.43 7.85 -9.97
CA ARG A 308 -6.21 7.43 -11.15
C ARG A 308 -6.63 5.97 -11.08
N LEU A 309 -5.72 5.06 -10.70
CA LEU A 309 -6.05 3.65 -10.51
C LEU A 309 -7.12 3.47 -9.44
N ASN A 310 -6.94 4.14 -8.30
CA ASN A 310 -7.90 4.08 -7.20
C ASN A 310 -9.27 4.67 -7.59
N GLU A 311 -9.29 5.75 -8.36
CA GLU A 311 -10.56 6.34 -8.85
C GLU A 311 -11.26 5.45 -9.87
N SER A 312 -10.54 4.86 -10.80
CA SER A 312 -11.12 3.96 -11.80
C SER A 312 -11.63 2.64 -11.20
N ALA A 313 -11.02 2.17 -10.13
CA ALA A 313 -11.40 0.94 -9.43
C ALA A 313 -12.49 1.17 -8.36
N ARG A 314 -12.67 2.44 -7.90
CA ARG A 314 -13.64 2.76 -6.85
C ARG A 314 -15.07 2.63 -7.35
N SER A 315 -15.91 1.95 -6.57
CA SER A 315 -17.36 1.94 -6.79
C SER A 315 -17.90 3.38 -6.82
N PRO A 316 -18.55 3.83 -7.91
CA PRO A 316 -19.15 5.17 -7.98
C PRO A 316 -20.11 5.44 -6.81
N TYR A 317 -20.86 4.42 -6.40
CA TYR A 317 -21.75 4.48 -5.24
C TYR A 317 -21.01 4.86 -3.94
N ARG A 318 -19.84 4.24 -3.68
CA ARG A 318 -19.04 4.53 -2.47
C ARG A 318 -18.41 5.91 -2.52
N VAL A 319 -18.01 6.38 -3.69
CA VAL A 319 -17.48 7.74 -3.89
C VAL A 319 -18.57 8.79 -3.59
N GLU A 320 -19.79 8.60 -4.10
CA GLU A 320 -20.90 9.49 -3.79
C GLU A 320 -21.28 9.45 -2.31
N LEU A 321 -21.24 8.28 -1.69
CA LEU A 321 -21.49 8.11 -0.27
C LEU A 321 -20.49 8.91 0.58
N ILE A 322 -19.21 8.88 0.26
CA ILE A 322 -18.18 9.67 0.95
C ILE A 322 -18.48 11.17 0.81
N LYS A 323 -18.82 11.64 -0.40
CA LYS A 323 -19.21 13.04 -0.62
C LYS A 323 -20.41 13.46 0.22
N LYS A 324 -21.42 12.59 0.32
CA LYS A 324 -22.61 12.81 1.15
C LYS A 324 -22.27 12.86 2.65
N ILE A 325 -21.37 11.97 3.12
CA ILE A 325 -20.85 12.00 4.49
C ILE A 325 -20.15 13.34 4.77
N GLU A 326 -19.28 13.79 3.88
CA GLU A 326 -18.58 15.08 4.03
C GLU A 326 -19.54 16.28 4.04
N GLN A 327 -20.58 16.22 3.21
CA GLN A 327 -21.62 17.24 3.22
C GLN A 327 -22.38 17.26 4.54
N TYR A 328 -22.84 16.09 5.04
CA TYR A 328 -23.58 15.99 6.29
C TYR A 328 -22.74 16.40 7.50
N GLU A 329 -21.43 16.11 7.48
CA GLU A 329 -20.50 16.61 8.51
C GLU A 329 -20.45 18.14 8.52
N ARG A 330 -20.30 18.80 7.35
CA ARG A 330 -20.32 20.27 7.23
C ARG A 330 -21.63 20.91 7.69
N GLU A 331 -22.74 20.23 7.42
CA GLU A 331 -24.09 20.68 7.78
C GLU A 331 -24.47 20.35 9.23
N GLY A 332 -23.64 19.59 9.96
CA GLY A 332 -23.92 19.14 11.34
C GLY A 332 -25.04 18.11 11.45
N ARG A 333 -25.35 17.38 10.38
CA ARG A 333 -26.45 16.39 10.28
C ARG A 333 -26.00 15.00 10.70
N PHE A 334 -25.37 14.87 11.85
CA PHE A 334 -24.67 13.67 12.30
C PHE A 334 -25.53 12.44 12.59
N ASP A 335 -26.83 12.60 12.78
CA ASP A 335 -27.79 11.54 13.09
C ASP A 335 -28.64 11.10 11.90
N GLU A 336 -28.36 11.67 10.71
CA GLU A 336 -29.07 11.30 9.49
C GLU A 336 -28.35 10.18 8.73
N ASP A 337 -29.16 9.33 8.08
CA ASP A 337 -28.65 8.24 7.27
C ASP A 337 -28.05 8.75 5.95
N VAL A 338 -26.86 8.26 5.64
CA VAL A 338 -26.18 8.56 4.38
C VAL A 338 -26.47 7.50 3.30
N GLU A 339 -26.79 6.29 3.70
CA GLU A 339 -27.27 5.22 2.82
C GLU A 339 -28.80 5.11 2.89
N ASP A 340 -29.42 4.78 1.77
CA ASP A 340 -30.85 4.57 1.72
C ASP A 340 -31.21 3.19 2.31
N ASP A 341 -32.03 3.18 3.35
CA ASP A 341 -32.54 1.94 3.92
C ASP A 341 -33.56 1.29 2.97
N PRO A 342 -33.50 -0.03 2.81
CA PRO A 342 -34.57 -0.72 2.04
C PRO A 342 -35.93 -0.54 2.72
N PRO A 343 -37.04 -0.53 1.94
CA PRO A 343 -38.38 -0.41 2.48
C PRO A 343 -38.61 -1.47 3.56
N SER A 344 -39.05 -1.05 4.72
CA SER A 344 -39.32 -1.93 5.85
C SER A 344 -40.83 -2.03 6.14
N ARG A 345 -41.28 -3.19 6.61
CA ARG A 345 -42.61 -3.33 7.17
C ARG A 345 -42.57 -3.27 8.69
N THR A 346 -43.66 -2.83 9.28
CA THR A 346 -43.80 -2.78 10.73
C THR A 346 -43.82 -4.19 11.33
N ILE A 347 -43.05 -4.41 12.41
CA ILE A 347 -43.03 -5.66 13.18
C ILE A 347 -44.21 -5.64 14.17
N MET A 348 -45.10 -6.61 14.05
CA MET A 348 -46.25 -6.74 14.94
C MET A 348 -45.89 -7.48 16.25
N PRO A 349 -46.62 -7.24 17.37
CA PRO A 349 -46.24 -7.78 18.66
C PRO A 349 -46.19 -9.31 18.77
N ASP A 350 -46.94 -10.04 17.95
CA ASP A 350 -46.99 -11.50 17.90
C ASP A 350 -45.93 -12.15 17.01
N GLU A 351 -45.23 -11.35 16.20
CA GLU A 351 -44.20 -11.85 15.28
C GLU A 351 -42.86 -12.07 15.93
N ILE A 352 -42.64 -11.55 17.15
CA ILE A 352 -41.31 -11.57 17.77
C ILE A 352 -41.30 -12.10 19.21
N ASP A 353 -40.42 -13.06 19.49
CA ASP A 353 -40.07 -13.54 20.83
C ASP A 353 -38.68 -13.00 21.23
N TYR A 354 -38.61 -11.77 21.74
CA TYR A 354 -37.39 -11.11 22.17
C TYR A 354 -36.56 -11.93 23.16
N LEU A 355 -37.24 -12.67 24.07
CA LEU A 355 -36.59 -13.46 25.10
C LEU A 355 -36.30 -14.91 24.68
N ARG A 356 -36.69 -15.30 23.45
CA ARG A 356 -36.52 -16.63 22.90
C ARG A 356 -37.00 -17.74 23.84
N ARG A 357 -38.23 -17.61 24.31
CA ARG A 357 -38.82 -18.53 25.30
C ARG A 357 -39.20 -19.86 24.66
N SER A 358 -39.69 -19.83 23.42
CA SER A 358 -40.14 -21.03 22.73
C SER A 358 -38.97 -21.98 22.38
N PRO A 359 -39.19 -23.31 22.43
CA PRO A 359 -38.16 -24.30 22.00
C PRO A 359 -37.69 -24.08 20.57
N ILE A 360 -38.60 -23.70 19.66
CA ILE A 360 -38.31 -23.43 18.25
C ILE A 360 -37.39 -22.21 18.12
N ALA A 361 -37.65 -21.13 18.85
CA ALA A 361 -36.79 -19.94 18.85
C ALA A 361 -35.40 -20.27 19.37
N LYS A 362 -35.29 -21.08 20.44
CA LYS A 362 -33.97 -21.52 20.98
C LYS A 362 -33.21 -22.35 19.95
N LEU A 363 -33.87 -23.28 19.27
CA LEU A 363 -33.23 -24.12 18.24
C LEU A 363 -32.72 -23.26 17.05
N LYS A 364 -33.59 -22.39 16.54
CA LYS A 364 -33.18 -21.46 15.45
C LYS A 364 -32.00 -20.60 15.87
N THR A 365 -32.03 -20.03 17.08
CA THR A 365 -30.91 -19.24 17.60
C THR A 365 -29.62 -20.05 17.71
N TRP A 366 -29.69 -21.31 18.15
CA TRP A 366 -28.52 -22.19 18.22
C TRP A 366 -27.93 -22.48 16.83
N ILE A 367 -28.76 -22.83 15.85
CA ILE A 367 -28.33 -23.08 14.45
C ILE A 367 -27.68 -21.81 13.88
N THR A 368 -28.33 -20.67 14.01
CA THR A 368 -27.82 -19.39 13.50
C THR A 368 -26.52 -18.98 14.20
N HIS A 369 -26.39 -19.29 15.50
CA HIS A 369 -25.15 -19.05 16.23
C HIS A 369 -23.96 -19.86 15.65
N GLN A 370 -24.16 -21.14 15.28
CA GLN A 370 -23.10 -21.92 14.63
C GLN A 370 -22.72 -21.34 13.26
N LYS A 371 -23.71 -20.96 12.45
CA LYS A 371 -23.50 -20.29 11.16
C LYS A 371 -22.72 -18.98 11.32
N ALA A 372 -23.13 -18.13 12.28
CA ALA A 372 -22.48 -16.85 12.57
C ALA A 372 -21.00 -17.04 13.00
N LYS A 373 -20.74 -18.05 13.82
CA LYS A 373 -19.36 -18.38 14.24
C LYS A 373 -18.49 -18.82 13.07
N ALA A 374 -19.03 -19.67 12.17
CA ALA A 374 -18.33 -20.10 10.97
C ALA A 374 -18.05 -18.91 10.03
N PHE A 375 -19.05 -18.04 9.83
CA PHE A 375 -18.89 -16.84 9.01
C PHE A 375 -17.83 -15.89 9.58
N LEU A 376 -17.87 -15.59 10.89
CA LEU A 376 -16.88 -14.72 11.54
C LEU A 376 -15.46 -15.29 11.39
N LYS A 377 -15.30 -16.59 11.58
CA LYS A 377 -14.03 -17.27 11.33
C LYS A 377 -13.55 -17.07 9.89
N THR A 378 -14.44 -17.24 8.90
CA THR A 378 -14.11 -17.08 7.48
C THR A 378 -13.64 -15.66 7.14
N ILE A 379 -14.34 -14.62 7.64
CA ILE A 379 -13.97 -13.24 7.32
C ILE A 379 -12.65 -12.82 7.97
N LEU A 380 -12.32 -13.40 9.14
CA LEU A 380 -11.02 -13.19 9.79
C LEU A 380 -9.89 -13.93 9.05
N GLU A 381 -10.07 -15.21 8.75
CA GLU A 381 -9.05 -16.03 8.08
C GLU A 381 -8.73 -15.56 6.67
N LYS A 382 -9.70 -14.96 5.98
CA LYS A 382 -9.54 -14.40 4.63
C LYS A 382 -9.15 -12.93 4.59
N ASN A 383 -8.84 -12.31 5.73
CA ASN A 383 -8.52 -10.88 5.85
C ASN A 383 -9.60 -9.93 5.29
N ILE A 384 -10.87 -10.36 5.24
CA ILE A 384 -12.01 -9.50 4.89
C ILE A 384 -12.28 -8.52 6.04
N MET A 385 -12.04 -8.96 7.26
CA MET A 385 -12.01 -8.14 8.47
C MET A 385 -10.69 -8.40 9.20
N ILE A 386 -9.90 -7.37 9.42
CA ILE A 386 -8.59 -7.49 10.09
C ILE A 386 -8.68 -6.82 11.46
N ILE A 387 -8.50 -7.60 12.54
CA ILE A 387 -8.41 -7.07 13.90
C ILE A 387 -6.95 -7.10 14.32
N LYS A 388 -6.35 -5.92 14.49
CA LYS A 388 -4.95 -5.77 14.89
C LYS A 388 -4.76 -5.90 16.39
N ASP A 389 -5.68 -5.32 17.18
CA ASP A 389 -5.56 -5.31 18.64
C ASP A 389 -6.91 -5.11 19.33
N ILE A 390 -7.01 -5.57 20.56
CA ILE A 390 -8.16 -5.34 21.46
C ILE A 390 -7.61 -4.79 22.77
N LYS A 391 -7.71 -3.47 22.94
CA LYS A 391 -7.19 -2.74 24.12
C LYS A 391 -8.28 -2.59 25.19
N GLY A 392 -7.93 -2.77 26.45
CA GLY A 392 -8.84 -2.59 27.58
C GLY A 392 -9.83 -3.73 27.80
N VAL A 393 -9.53 -4.95 27.33
CA VAL A 393 -10.39 -6.14 27.48
C VAL A 393 -10.70 -6.48 28.94
N GLU A 394 -9.83 -6.08 29.87
CA GLU A 394 -10.02 -6.22 31.33
C GLU A 394 -11.26 -5.47 31.82
N SER A 395 -11.58 -4.31 31.24
CA SER A 395 -12.82 -3.58 31.57
C SER A 395 -14.07 -4.39 31.24
N PHE A 396 -14.05 -5.14 30.13
CA PHE A 396 -15.14 -6.03 29.76
C PHE A 396 -15.17 -7.28 30.64
N SER A 397 -14.00 -7.88 30.90
CA SER A 397 -13.86 -9.09 31.70
C SER A 397 -14.27 -8.87 33.18
N SER A 398 -14.10 -7.65 33.69
CA SER A 398 -14.42 -7.30 35.10
C SER A 398 -15.89 -7.03 35.36
N LEU A 399 -16.74 -6.95 34.32
CA LEU A 399 -18.16 -6.72 34.53
C LEU A 399 -18.83 -7.86 35.29
N ASP A 400 -19.48 -7.55 36.39
CA ASP A 400 -20.20 -8.49 37.28
C ASP A 400 -21.72 -8.41 37.14
N THR A 401 -22.25 -7.36 36.46
CA THR A 401 -23.66 -7.15 36.18
C THR A 401 -23.94 -7.21 34.68
N GLY A 402 -25.19 -7.07 34.25
CA GLY A 402 -25.51 -6.70 32.86
C GLY A 402 -24.90 -5.34 32.51
N ALA A 403 -24.73 -5.06 31.25
CA ALA A 403 -24.21 -3.78 30.79
C ALA A 403 -24.78 -3.38 29.44
N ILE A 404 -24.87 -2.07 29.21
CA ILE A 404 -25.00 -1.51 27.87
C ILE A 404 -23.61 -1.38 27.28
N ILE A 405 -23.41 -1.94 26.12
CA ILE A 405 -22.18 -1.77 25.31
C ILE A 405 -22.47 -0.72 24.27
N THR A 406 -21.61 0.26 24.08
CA THR A 406 -21.73 1.25 23.01
C THR A 406 -20.58 1.09 22.02
N CYS A 407 -20.81 1.38 20.74
CA CYS A 407 -19.81 1.37 19.69
C CYS A 407 -20.11 2.45 18.66
N ASN A 408 -19.09 3.02 18.03
CA ASN A 408 -19.25 3.84 16.83
C ASN A 408 -19.79 2.98 15.68
N HIS A 409 -20.60 3.60 14.80
CA HIS A 409 -21.34 2.88 13.76
C HIS A 409 -20.83 3.28 12.36
N PHE A 410 -19.94 2.44 11.79
CA PHE A 410 -19.21 2.79 10.57
C PHE A 410 -19.39 1.81 9.41
N ASN A 411 -19.67 0.53 9.65
CA ASN A 411 -20.01 -0.44 8.60
C ASN A 411 -20.55 -1.74 9.21
N ALA A 412 -20.82 -2.75 8.38
CA ALA A 412 -21.36 -4.03 8.82
C ALA A 412 -20.42 -4.83 9.74
N PHE A 413 -19.12 -4.49 9.79
CA PHE A 413 -18.13 -5.20 10.62
C PHE A 413 -18.06 -4.73 12.07
N ASP A 414 -18.59 -3.55 12.39
CA ASP A 414 -18.51 -3.01 13.76
C ASP A 414 -19.08 -3.97 14.81
N SER A 415 -20.24 -4.57 14.54
CA SER A 415 -20.86 -5.53 15.46
C SER A 415 -20.10 -6.85 15.55
N PHE A 416 -19.41 -7.27 14.47
CA PHE A 416 -18.56 -8.45 14.48
C PHE A 416 -17.24 -8.21 15.22
N ALA A 417 -16.67 -7.01 15.08
CA ALA A 417 -15.49 -6.62 15.83
C ALA A 417 -15.76 -6.58 17.36
N ILE A 418 -16.89 -5.99 17.79
CA ILE A 418 -17.29 -6.04 19.20
C ILE A 418 -17.60 -7.47 19.67
N GLN A 419 -18.09 -8.36 18.77
CA GLN A 419 -18.22 -9.78 19.10
C GLN A 419 -16.88 -10.43 19.44
N GLU A 420 -15.81 -10.07 18.76
CA GLU A 420 -14.46 -10.57 19.10
C GLU A 420 -13.96 -10.02 20.44
N ALA A 421 -14.22 -8.74 20.75
CA ALA A 421 -13.94 -8.19 22.08
C ALA A 421 -14.70 -8.94 23.20
N TYR A 422 -15.97 -9.28 22.93
CA TYR A 422 -16.76 -10.10 23.86
C TYR A 422 -16.19 -11.52 23.99
N HIS A 423 -15.73 -12.16 22.92
CA HIS A 423 -15.07 -13.46 22.99
C HIS A 423 -13.77 -13.37 23.83
N ALA A 424 -12.95 -12.36 23.57
CA ALA A 424 -11.71 -12.10 24.31
C ALA A 424 -11.95 -11.88 25.82
N SER A 425 -13.08 -11.28 26.19
CA SER A 425 -13.46 -11.05 27.60
C SER A 425 -13.78 -12.33 28.38
N ARG A 426 -14.00 -13.47 27.70
CA ARG A 426 -14.38 -14.76 28.28
C ARG A 426 -15.70 -14.75 29.08
N GLN A 427 -16.55 -13.76 28.88
CA GLN A 427 -17.87 -13.65 29.56
C GLN A 427 -18.93 -14.57 28.94
N GLY A 428 -18.71 -15.10 27.73
CA GLY A 428 -19.67 -15.85 26.94
C GLY A 428 -20.36 -17.04 27.60
N PRO A 429 -19.69 -17.87 28.45
CA PRO A 429 -20.37 -18.96 29.15
C PRO A 429 -21.43 -18.49 30.15
N LYS A 430 -21.25 -17.30 30.74
CA LYS A 430 -22.08 -16.77 31.81
C LYS A 430 -23.14 -15.79 31.33
N ARG A 431 -22.86 -15.02 30.30
CA ARG A 431 -23.65 -13.87 29.84
C ARG A 431 -23.74 -13.85 28.33
N LYS A 432 -24.90 -13.52 27.80
CA LYS A 432 -25.14 -13.44 26.36
C LYS A 432 -25.02 -12.01 25.88
N PHE A 433 -24.66 -11.85 24.59
CA PHE A 433 -24.46 -10.57 23.95
C PHE A 433 -25.56 -10.34 22.91
N TYR A 434 -26.42 -9.35 23.17
CA TYR A 434 -27.53 -8.97 22.32
C TYR A 434 -27.21 -7.68 21.56
N ARG A 435 -27.84 -7.48 20.40
CA ARG A 435 -27.67 -6.29 19.55
C ARG A 435 -29.00 -5.66 19.25
N VAL A 436 -29.11 -4.35 19.46
CA VAL A 436 -30.24 -3.58 18.98
C VAL A 436 -30.07 -3.35 17.49
N ILE A 437 -31.12 -3.61 16.71
CA ILE A 437 -31.13 -3.45 15.26
C ILE A 437 -32.36 -2.66 14.83
N ARG A 438 -32.29 -2.05 13.63
CA ARG A 438 -33.45 -1.38 13.02
C ARG A 438 -34.53 -2.37 12.58
N GLU A 439 -35.76 -1.90 12.48
CA GLU A 439 -36.91 -2.67 11.97
C GLU A 439 -36.65 -3.21 10.56
N GLY A 440 -36.09 -2.39 9.68
CA GLY A 440 -35.71 -2.78 8.31
C GLY A 440 -34.72 -3.94 8.27
N ASN A 441 -33.69 -3.93 9.14
CA ASN A 441 -32.74 -5.03 9.21
C ASN A 441 -33.38 -6.38 9.55
N TYR A 442 -34.40 -6.37 10.39
CA TYR A 442 -35.16 -7.57 10.75
C TYR A 442 -36.07 -8.05 9.63
N THR A 443 -36.75 -7.13 8.94
CA THR A 443 -37.84 -7.45 8.01
C THR A 443 -37.40 -7.62 6.56
N SER A 444 -36.35 -6.92 6.12
CA SER A 444 -36.04 -6.76 4.70
C SER A 444 -34.82 -7.56 4.21
N PHE A 445 -33.88 -7.93 5.11
CA PHE A 445 -32.71 -8.70 4.67
C PHE A 445 -33.07 -10.14 4.27
N PRO A 446 -32.68 -10.58 3.04
CA PRO A 446 -32.85 -11.95 2.56
C PRO A 446 -31.75 -12.89 3.05
N GLY A 447 -31.88 -14.16 2.76
CA GLY A 447 -30.84 -15.19 2.87
C GLY A 447 -30.22 -15.30 4.25
N PHE A 448 -28.91 -15.59 4.26
CA PHE A 448 -28.13 -15.79 5.48
C PHE A 448 -28.13 -14.57 6.42
N PHE A 449 -28.00 -13.35 5.88
CA PHE A 449 -28.01 -12.13 6.69
C PHE A 449 -29.38 -11.89 7.31
N GLY A 450 -30.45 -12.20 6.61
CA GLY A 450 -31.79 -12.17 7.17
C GLY A 450 -31.98 -13.20 8.31
N GLU A 451 -31.37 -14.38 8.22
CA GLU A 451 -31.35 -15.36 9.32
C GLU A 451 -30.62 -14.81 10.54
N LEU A 452 -29.44 -14.14 10.34
CA LEU A 452 -28.70 -13.49 11.42
C LEU A 452 -29.57 -12.42 12.09
N MET A 453 -30.17 -11.51 11.32
CA MET A 453 -30.99 -10.43 11.84
C MET A 453 -32.24 -10.93 12.60
N ARG A 454 -32.81 -12.05 12.20
CA ARG A 454 -34.04 -12.60 12.85
C ARG A 454 -33.72 -13.52 14.04
N HIS A 455 -32.58 -14.19 14.06
CA HIS A 455 -32.39 -15.30 15.00
C HIS A 455 -31.14 -15.20 15.89
N TYR A 456 -30.17 -14.32 15.57
CA TYR A 456 -28.89 -14.25 16.31
C TYR A 456 -28.85 -13.16 17.38
N TYR A 457 -29.44 -13.41 18.56
CA TYR A 457 -29.42 -12.49 19.72
C TYR A 457 -29.67 -11.02 19.34
N THR A 458 -30.59 -10.77 18.47
CA THR A 458 -30.99 -9.45 18.00
C THR A 458 -32.25 -8.94 18.70
N LEU A 459 -32.31 -7.64 18.87
CA LEU A 459 -33.41 -6.91 19.49
C LEU A 459 -33.90 -5.82 18.52
N PRO A 460 -34.76 -6.15 17.54
CA PRO A 460 -35.24 -5.15 16.60
C PRO A 460 -36.11 -4.10 17.28
N LEU A 461 -35.88 -2.85 16.87
CA LEU A 461 -36.83 -1.75 17.13
C LEU A 461 -38.09 -1.96 16.30
N SER A 462 -39.17 -1.23 16.60
CA SER A 462 -40.37 -1.23 15.80
C SER A 462 -41.09 0.11 15.84
N SER A 463 -41.72 0.47 14.74
CA SER A 463 -42.65 1.60 14.66
C SER A 463 -43.99 1.33 15.43
N ASN A 464 -44.26 0.07 15.76
CA ASN A 464 -45.46 -0.30 16.53
C ASN A 464 -45.25 -0.11 18.04
N VAL A 465 -46.08 0.70 18.69
CA VAL A 465 -45.97 1.04 20.12
C VAL A 465 -46.01 -0.19 21.04
N LYS A 466 -46.87 -1.17 20.76
CA LYS A 466 -46.97 -2.40 21.57
C LYS A 466 -45.72 -3.27 21.44
N THR A 467 -45.16 -3.36 20.24
CA THR A 467 -43.89 -4.05 19.99
C THR A 467 -42.74 -3.35 20.71
N MET A 468 -42.67 -2.01 20.68
CA MET A 468 -41.67 -1.22 21.42
C MET A 468 -41.81 -1.37 22.95
N THR A 469 -43.03 -1.55 23.45
CA THR A 469 -43.23 -1.88 24.88
C THR A 469 -42.59 -3.24 25.20
N LYS A 470 -42.86 -4.27 24.40
CA LYS A 470 -42.20 -5.60 24.53
C LYS A 470 -40.68 -5.54 24.41
N PHE A 471 -40.17 -4.75 23.48
CA PHE A 471 -38.71 -4.50 23.34
C PHE A 471 -38.13 -3.92 24.63
N THR A 472 -38.80 -2.89 25.20
CA THR A 472 -38.36 -2.23 26.43
C THR A 472 -38.32 -3.19 27.62
N GLU A 473 -39.40 -3.97 27.80
CA GLU A 473 -39.53 -4.98 28.86
C GLU A 473 -38.46 -6.08 28.71
N ALA A 474 -38.26 -6.56 27.47
CA ALA A 474 -37.24 -7.58 27.17
C ALA A 474 -35.84 -7.08 27.44
N THR A 475 -35.49 -5.86 27.00
CA THR A 475 -34.18 -5.26 27.24
C THR A 475 -33.88 -5.12 28.73
N ASN A 476 -34.85 -4.60 29.51
CA ASN A 476 -34.71 -4.53 30.96
C ASN A 476 -34.50 -5.92 31.58
N THR A 477 -35.30 -6.90 31.18
CA THR A 477 -35.18 -8.30 31.67
C THR A 477 -33.82 -8.89 31.35
N LEU A 478 -33.27 -8.64 30.17
CA LEU A 478 -31.98 -9.16 29.75
C LEU A 478 -30.85 -8.54 30.58
N LEU A 479 -30.86 -7.24 30.80
CA LEU A 479 -29.88 -6.53 31.64
C LEU A 479 -29.92 -7.02 33.09
N GLN A 480 -31.10 -7.18 33.67
CA GLN A 480 -31.30 -7.72 35.02
C GLN A 480 -30.81 -9.17 35.17
N ARG A 481 -30.82 -9.95 34.08
CA ARG A 481 -30.26 -11.31 34.03
C ARG A 481 -28.74 -11.31 33.79
N GLY A 482 -28.09 -10.15 33.81
CA GLY A 482 -26.66 -10.02 33.64
C GLY A 482 -26.17 -10.11 32.20
N ASN A 483 -27.04 -9.98 31.18
CA ASN A 483 -26.61 -10.03 29.78
C ASN A 483 -26.14 -8.65 29.30
N PHE A 484 -25.43 -8.64 28.16
CA PHE A 484 -24.95 -7.44 27.52
C PHE A 484 -25.83 -7.05 26.32
N VAL A 485 -26.03 -5.74 26.14
CA VAL A 485 -26.85 -5.21 25.04
C VAL A 485 -26.09 -4.11 24.32
N LEU A 486 -25.78 -4.32 23.04
CA LEU A 486 -25.09 -3.36 22.19
C LEU A 486 -26.10 -2.34 21.64
N PHE A 487 -25.76 -1.07 21.79
CA PHE A 487 -26.43 0.07 21.19
C PHE A 487 -25.42 0.90 20.37
N TYR A 488 -25.90 1.49 19.30
CA TYR A 488 -25.18 2.50 18.53
C TYR A 488 -25.75 3.88 18.84
N PRO A 489 -25.17 4.64 19.77
CA PRO A 489 -25.75 5.91 20.21
C PRO A 489 -25.65 7.02 19.15
N GLU A 490 -24.86 6.83 18.10
CA GLU A 490 -24.79 7.70 16.91
C GLU A 490 -26.02 7.57 16.00
N GLN A 491 -26.79 6.49 16.14
CA GLN A 491 -28.01 6.10 15.42
C GLN A 491 -27.81 5.74 13.95
N ALA A 492 -27.25 6.64 13.13
CA ALA A 492 -26.97 6.40 11.72
C ALA A 492 -25.65 5.63 11.53
N MET A 493 -25.51 4.86 10.46
CA MET A 493 -24.25 4.27 10.04
C MET A 493 -23.60 5.17 8.96
N TRP A 494 -22.34 5.55 9.18
CA TRP A 494 -21.58 6.33 8.21
C TRP A 494 -20.35 5.54 7.73
N TRP A 495 -20.38 5.09 6.52
CA TRP A 495 -19.40 4.14 5.99
C TRP A 495 -17.96 4.59 6.16
N ASN A 496 -17.17 3.80 6.90
CA ASN A 496 -15.76 4.01 7.24
C ASN A 496 -15.44 5.40 7.83
N TYR A 497 -16.43 6.06 8.44
CA TYR A 497 -16.22 7.34 9.10
C TYR A 497 -15.45 7.16 10.41
N ARG A 498 -14.34 7.87 10.56
CA ARG A 498 -13.34 7.64 11.62
C ARG A 498 -13.56 8.46 12.88
N LYS A 499 -14.27 9.60 12.78
CA LYS A 499 -14.51 10.49 13.93
C LYS A 499 -15.69 10.02 14.77
N PRO A 500 -15.64 10.15 16.12
CA PRO A 500 -16.84 9.97 16.93
C PRO A 500 -17.86 11.05 16.56
N ARG A 501 -19.14 10.69 16.51
CA ARG A 501 -20.24 11.63 16.26
C ARG A 501 -21.01 11.94 17.53
N PRO A 502 -21.75 13.06 17.63
CA PRO A 502 -22.57 13.39 18.79
C PRO A 502 -23.55 12.26 19.16
N LEU A 503 -23.62 11.91 20.44
CA LEU A 503 -24.40 10.77 20.91
C LEU A 503 -25.82 11.16 21.32
N LYS A 504 -26.81 10.35 20.94
CA LYS A 504 -28.19 10.46 21.42
C LYS A 504 -28.33 9.73 22.76
N SER A 505 -28.93 10.39 23.74
CA SER A 505 -29.02 9.87 25.11
C SER A 505 -30.05 8.77 25.33
N GLY A 506 -30.93 8.49 24.34
CA GLY A 506 -32.09 7.56 24.51
C GLY A 506 -31.73 6.13 24.91
N GLY A 507 -30.63 5.57 24.39
CA GLY A 507 -30.15 4.22 24.74
C GLY A 507 -29.65 4.09 26.19
N PHE A 508 -29.12 5.16 26.75
CA PHE A 508 -28.57 5.18 28.12
C PHE A 508 -29.67 5.06 29.20
N LYS A 509 -30.94 5.33 28.85
CA LYS A 509 -32.09 5.11 29.72
C LYS A 509 -32.15 3.70 30.31
N PHE A 510 -31.74 2.69 29.53
CA PHE A 510 -31.71 1.30 29.99
C PHE A 510 -30.67 1.05 31.07
N ALA A 511 -29.50 1.67 30.95
CA ALA A 511 -28.44 1.60 31.95
C ALA A 511 -28.90 2.21 33.29
N VAL A 512 -29.50 3.43 33.22
CA VAL A 512 -29.98 4.14 34.41
C VAL A 512 -31.12 3.36 35.10
N LYS A 513 -32.13 2.90 34.34
CA LYS A 513 -33.29 2.18 34.90
C LYS A 513 -32.94 0.85 35.54
N ASN A 514 -31.91 0.17 35.08
CA ASN A 514 -31.51 -1.13 35.60
C ASN A 514 -30.31 -1.05 36.54
N ASN A 515 -29.79 0.15 36.79
CA ASN A 515 -28.59 0.42 37.60
C ASN A 515 -27.40 -0.44 37.12
N VAL A 516 -27.15 -0.47 35.80
CA VAL A 516 -26.05 -1.20 35.20
C VAL A 516 -25.11 -0.23 34.48
N PRO A 517 -23.81 -0.56 34.30
CA PRO A 517 -22.88 0.33 33.62
C PRO A 517 -23.11 0.39 32.10
N VAL A 518 -22.60 1.47 31.52
CA VAL A 518 -22.28 1.57 30.10
C VAL A 518 -20.80 1.28 29.90
N LEU A 519 -20.45 0.38 29.00
CA LEU A 519 -19.10 0.10 28.58
C LEU A 519 -18.84 0.77 27.22
N PRO A 520 -18.08 1.89 27.18
CA PRO A 520 -17.78 2.58 25.95
C PRO A 520 -16.74 1.80 25.14
N CYS A 521 -17.09 1.39 23.93
CA CYS A 521 -16.16 0.82 22.97
C CYS A 521 -16.04 1.77 21.77
N PHE A 522 -14.82 1.98 21.30
CA PHE A 522 -14.56 2.76 20.08
C PHE A 522 -13.59 1.98 19.19
N ILE A 523 -13.92 1.85 17.92
CA ILE A 523 -13.09 1.14 16.95
C ILE A 523 -12.39 2.16 16.07
N THR A 524 -11.06 2.15 16.11
CA THR A 524 -10.23 2.92 15.18
C THR A 524 -9.88 2.09 13.96
N MET A 525 -9.72 2.75 12.82
CA MET A 525 -9.50 2.14 11.51
C MET A 525 -8.26 2.71 10.85
N LYS A 526 -7.45 1.84 10.24
CA LYS A 526 -6.36 2.22 9.33
C LYS A 526 -6.50 1.43 8.04
N ASP A 527 -6.05 2.01 6.94
CA ASP A 527 -5.97 1.29 5.68
C ASP A 527 -4.90 0.20 5.80
N SER A 528 -5.21 -1.02 5.39
CA SER A 528 -4.24 -2.11 5.25
C SER A 528 -3.50 -2.00 3.92
N ASP A 529 -2.52 -2.89 3.71
CA ASP A 529 -1.85 -3.03 2.41
C ASP A 529 -2.68 -3.83 1.38
N ILE A 530 -3.90 -4.27 1.74
CA ILE A 530 -4.76 -5.10 0.90
C ILE A 530 -5.81 -4.24 0.22
N LEU A 531 -5.74 -4.14 -1.10
CA LEU A 531 -6.79 -3.51 -1.90
C LEU A 531 -7.99 -4.47 -2.03
N GLY A 532 -9.21 -3.95 -1.88
CA GLY A 532 -10.44 -4.75 -1.91
C GLY A 532 -10.61 -5.53 -3.21
N GLU A 533 -10.24 -4.96 -4.36
CA GLU A 533 -10.31 -5.63 -5.65
C GLU A 533 -9.41 -6.87 -5.72
N ASP A 534 -8.19 -6.81 -5.19
CA ASP A 534 -7.29 -7.96 -5.15
C ASP A 534 -7.84 -9.06 -4.25
N LEU A 535 -8.43 -8.66 -3.12
CA LEU A 535 -9.07 -9.59 -2.22
C LEU A 535 -10.29 -10.26 -2.85
N ARG A 536 -11.14 -9.50 -3.58
CA ARG A 536 -12.31 -10.05 -4.31
C ARG A 536 -11.93 -11.15 -5.28
N ARG A 537 -10.85 -10.97 -6.04
CA ARG A 537 -10.35 -11.98 -6.99
C ARG A 537 -9.96 -13.30 -6.31
N SER A 538 -9.59 -13.24 -5.03
CA SER A 538 -9.18 -14.43 -4.24
C SER A 538 -10.34 -15.13 -3.53
N ILE A 539 -11.52 -14.50 -3.43
CA ILE A 539 -12.69 -15.03 -2.72
C ILE A 539 -13.63 -15.72 -3.70
N SER A 540 -13.83 -17.02 -3.50
CA SER A 540 -14.73 -17.85 -4.33
C SER A 540 -16.22 -17.66 -3.98
N ASP A 541 -16.55 -17.11 -2.80
CA ASP A 541 -17.92 -16.86 -2.36
C ASP A 541 -18.36 -15.46 -2.84
N PHE A 542 -19.16 -15.45 -3.91
CA PHE A 542 -19.64 -14.23 -4.55
C PHE A 542 -20.42 -13.34 -3.59
N ASP A 543 -21.29 -13.91 -2.75
CA ASP A 543 -22.10 -13.13 -1.81
C ASP A 543 -21.25 -12.42 -0.76
N ILE A 544 -20.18 -13.06 -0.30
CA ILE A 544 -19.21 -12.46 0.62
C ILE A 544 -18.42 -11.36 -0.09
N ALA A 545 -17.91 -11.64 -1.28
CA ALA A 545 -17.13 -10.68 -2.05
C ALA A 545 -17.93 -9.40 -2.35
N GLU A 546 -19.15 -9.56 -2.83
CA GLU A 546 -20.03 -8.45 -3.23
C GLU A 546 -20.44 -7.56 -2.05
N ASN A 547 -20.83 -8.17 -0.92
CA ASN A 547 -21.42 -7.42 0.19
C ASN A 547 -20.40 -6.84 1.19
N PHE A 548 -19.20 -7.39 1.26
CA PHE A 548 -18.25 -7.05 2.33
C PHE A 548 -16.89 -6.54 1.86
N VAL A 549 -16.53 -6.77 0.62
CA VAL A 549 -15.24 -6.32 0.09
C VAL A 549 -15.45 -5.09 -0.79
N PRO A 550 -14.94 -3.93 -0.38
CA PRO A 550 -15.17 -2.67 -1.11
C PRO A 550 -14.35 -2.63 -2.41
N ASP A 551 -14.97 -2.18 -3.51
CA ASP A 551 -14.29 -1.94 -4.78
C ASP A 551 -13.39 -0.71 -4.70
N GLY A 552 -12.12 -0.87 -5.05
CA GLY A 552 -11.14 0.22 -5.15
C GLY A 552 -10.80 0.92 -3.83
N PHE A 553 -11.10 0.29 -2.69
CA PHE A 553 -10.73 0.79 -1.37
C PHE A 553 -9.92 -0.26 -0.62
N TYR A 554 -9.00 0.19 0.24
CA TYR A 554 -8.24 -0.71 1.10
C TYR A 554 -9.11 -1.37 2.16
N ILE A 555 -8.84 -2.63 2.44
CA ILE A 555 -9.42 -3.32 3.59
C ILE A 555 -8.97 -2.59 4.86
N GLN A 556 -9.91 -2.41 5.80
CA GLN A 556 -9.61 -1.70 7.03
C GLN A 556 -9.05 -2.64 8.10
N GLU A 557 -7.99 -2.17 8.78
CA GLU A 557 -7.48 -2.77 9.99
C GLU A 557 -8.11 -2.10 11.21
N TYR A 558 -8.73 -2.90 12.07
CA TYR A 558 -9.45 -2.43 13.24
C TYR A 558 -8.61 -2.61 14.51
N THR A 559 -8.55 -1.56 15.34
CA THR A 559 -8.16 -1.66 16.76
C THR A 559 -9.37 -1.34 17.61
N ILE A 560 -9.76 -2.28 18.47
CA ILE A 560 -10.93 -2.15 19.34
C ILE A 560 -10.47 -1.61 20.69
N HIS A 561 -10.98 -0.45 21.07
CA HIS A 561 -10.67 0.19 22.35
C HIS A 561 -11.87 0.07 23.28
N ILE A 562 -11.65 -0.46 24.46
CA ILE A 562 -12.65 -0.67 25.51
C ILE A 562 -12.31 0.25 26.67
N GLY A 563 -13.15 1.25 26.91
CA GLY A 563 -13.01 2.19 28.01
C GLY A 563 -13.40 1.59 29.37
N LYS A 564 -13.25 2.38 30.40
CA LYS A 564 -13.72 1.99 31.75
C LYS A 564 -15.26 2.05 31.81
N PRO A 565 -15.90 1.15 32.57
CA PRO A 565 -17.36 1.18 32.75
C PRO A 565 -17.82 2.50 33.38
N ILE A 566 -18.88 3.09 32.83
CA ILE A 566 -19.54 4.32 33.31
C ILE A 566 -20.81 3.93 34.05
N TYR A 567 -20.87 4.22 35.33
CA TYR A 567 -22.03 3.88 36.17
C TYR A 567 -22.98 5.06 36.32
N PRO A 568 -24.31 4.79 36.46
CA PRO A 568 -25.26 5.82 36.85
C PRO A 568 -24.90 6.43 38.22
N LYS A 569 -25.16 7.71 38.40
CA LYS A 569 -24.96 8.43 39.63
C LYS A 569 -26.25 8.48 40.42
N ALA A 570 -26.20 8.05 41.69
CA ALA A 570 -27.42 7.96 42.53
C ALA A 570 -28.05 9.31 42.83
N GLU A 571 -27.28 10.39 42.81
CA GLU A 571 -27.70 11.76 43.07
C GLU A 571 -28.42 12.43 41.89
N LEU A 572 -28.31 11.88 40.67
CA LEU A 572 -28.88 12.45 39.47
C LEU A 572 -30.24 11.85 39.13
N GLY A 573 -31.16 12.69 38.62
CA GLY A 573 -32.43 12.25 38.04
C GLY A 573 -32.23 11.46 36.75
N LEU A 574 -33.30 10.80 36.26
CA LEU A 574 -33.21 9.94 35.07
C LEU A 574 -32.63 10.68 33.86
N LYS A 575 -33.14 11.87 33.54
CA LYS A 575 -32.73 12.66 32.38
C LYS A 575 -31.26 13.12 32.51
N GLU A 576 -30.91 13.64 33.67
CA GLU A 576 -29.57 14.12 33.97
C GLU A 576 -28.51 12.97 33.90
N ASN A 577 -28.89 11.78 34.41
CA ASN A 577 -28.04 10.60 34.31
C ASN A 577 -27.84 10.14 32.87
N MET A 578 -28.90 10.15 32.05
CA MET A 578 -28.78 9.81 30.64
C MET A 578 -27.83 10.76 29.91
N GLU A 579 -27.91 12.05 30.14
CA GLU A 579 -27.03 13.08 29.58
C GLU A 579 -25.60 12.94 30.11
N TYR A 580 -25.43 12.73 31.40
CA TYR A 580 -24.14 12.47 32.01
C TYR A 580 -23.44 11.27 31.37
N MET A 581 -24.13 10.13 31.26
CA MET A 581 -23.56 8.91 30.70
C MET A 581 -23.22 9.05 29.22
N ALA A 582 -24.05 9.75 28.44
CA ALA A 582 -23.81 10.03 27.04
C ALA A 582 -22.57 10.92 26.85
N ASN A 583 -22.45 11.99 27.63
CA ASN A 583 -21.30 12.90 27.59
C ASN A 583 -20.01 12.19 28.03
N ALA A 584 -20.06 11.44 29.14
CA ALA A 584 -18.90 10.68 29.60
C ALA A 584 -18.45 9.62 28.57
N ASN A 585 -19.39 8.97 27.89
CA ASN A 585 -19.08 8.03 26.80
C ASN A 585 -18.43 8.74 25.62
N PHE A 586 -18.95 9.90 25.23
CA PHE A 586 -18.39 10.69 24.13
C PHE A 586 -16.97 11.16 24.42
N GLU A 587 -16.68 11.63 25.64
CA GLU A 587 -15.33 12.04 26.03
C GLU A 587 -14.34 10.86 25.96
N VAL A 588 -14.73 9.65 26.37
CA VAL A 588 -13.88 8.46 26.20
C VAL A 588 -13.58 8.20 24.72
N TRP A 589 -14.57 8.32 23.85
CA TRP A 589 -14.37 8.11 22.40
C TRP A 589 -13.49 9.18 21.78
N LYS A 590 -13.68 10.43 22.20
CA LYS A 590 -12.86 11.56 21.76
C LYS A 590 -11.39 11.39 22.18
N GLU A 591 -11.12 11.05 23.44
CA GLU A 591 -9.77 10.78 23.93
C GLU A 591 -9.08 9.66 23.14
N ILE A 592 -9.79 8.56 22.84
CA ILE A 592 -9.28 7.46 22.02
C ILE A 592 -8.96 7.96 20.61
N TYR A 593 -9.89 8.70 19.99
CA TYR A 593 -9.71 9.25 18.65
C TYR A 593 -8.47 10.16 18.58
N GLU A 594 -8.37 11.13 19.48
CA GLU A 594 -7.27 12.10 19.49
C GLU A 594 -5.91 11.43 19.73
N LYS A 595 -5.88 10.43 20.59
CA LYS A 595 -4.66 9.66 20.89
C LYS A 595 -4.22 8.78 19.71
N GLU A 596 -5.14 8.04 19.09
CA GLU A 596 -4.78 7.04 18.08
C GLU A 596 -4.54 7.67 16.69
N TYR A 597 -5.16 8.78 16.39
CA TYR A 597 -4.94 9.51 15.13
C TYR A 597 -3.97 10.69 15.26
N GLY A 598 -3.58 11.06 16.49
CA GLY A 598 -2.61 12.14 16.74
C GLY A 598 -3.11 13.54 16.35
N MET A 599 -4.43 13.76 16.31
CA MET A 599 -5.03 15.03 15.92
C MET A 599 -6.25 15.35 16.79
N PRO A 600 -6.55 16.65 17.03
CA PRO A 600 -7.76 17.03 17.76
C PRO A 600 -9.03 16.65 17.01
N LEU A 601 -10.12 16.41 17.74
CA LEU A 601 -11.42 16.14 17.13
C LEU A 601 -12.01 17.46 16.60
N GLU A 602 -11.96 17.61 15.29
CA GLU A 602 -12.58 18.73 14.58
C GLU A 602 -13.48 18.19 13.46
N TYR A 603 -14.67 18.78 13.32
CA TYR A 603 -15.55 18.49 12.20
C TYR A 603 -15.33 19.48 11.07
N LYS A 604 -15.50 19.03 9.83
CA LYS A 604 -15.42 19.92 8.64
C LYS A 604 -16.48 21.04 8.78
N LYS A 605 -16.06 22.28 8.50
CA LYS A 605 -16.93 23.45 8.48
C LYS A 605 -17.32 23.77 7.05
#